data_79a85e67152d12ad08cd4dd266ac381f
#
_entry.id   79a85e67152d12ad08cd4dd266ac381f
#
_cell.length_a   1.000
_cell.length_b   1.000
_cell.length_c   1.000
_cell.angle_alpha   90.00
_cell.angle_beta   90.00
_cell.angle_gamma   90.00
#
_symmetry.space_group_name_H-M   'P 1'
#
loop_
_entity.id
_entity.type
_entity.pdbx_description
1 polymer ?
#
loop_
_entity_poly.entity_id
_entity_poly.type
_entity_poly.pdbx_seq_one_letter_code
_entity_poly.pdbx_strand_id
1 'polypeptide(L)'
;NVTGVQTCALPILLVDNEIAVQNLTKMAQQKGYLSSSEKLAEQEYRVRFTIKDTPAADTAVLGEEKQQAEAETCIPDARTDTVVVIASDKMGEGAEELGKTLLKAFVFSLTQQDKLPKTILFYNGGASLTCEGSPMLEDLKALEAEGVEILTCGTCLNFYGITEKLAVGGVTNMYVIAEKMLNAGNVVKP
;
A
#
# COMPACT_ATOMS: atom_id res chain seq x y z
N ASN A 1 29.02 -14.56 -41.55
CA ASN A 1 28.17 -15.04 -40.45
C ASN A 1 28.66 -14.41 -39.16
N VAL A 2 28.07 -13.27 -38.82
CA VAL A 2 28.31 -12.62 -37.54
C VAL A 2 26.98 -12.66 -36.79
N THR A 3 26.85 -13.56 -35.85
CA THR A 3 25.78 -13.61 -34.89
C THR A 3 26.09 -12.57 -33.79
N GLY A 4 25.57 -11.37 -33.97
CA GLY A 4 25.59 -10.35 -32.93
C GLY A 4 24.58 -10.71 -31.84
N VAL A 5 25.05 -11.22 -30.72
CA VAL A 5 24.28 -11.29 -29.49
C VAL A 5 24.20 -9.86 -28.94
N GLN A 6 23.10 -9.17 -29.15
CA GLN A 6 22.79 -7.94 -28.44
C GLN A 6 22.52 -8.29 -26.99
N THR A 7 23.51 -8.13 -26.15
CA THR A 7 23.34 -8.10 -24.70
C THR A 7 22.57 -6.84 -24.35
N CYS A 8 21.27 -6.97 -24.18
CA CYS A 8 20.45 -5.90 -23.62
C CYS A 8 20.96 -5.63 -22.19
N ALA A 9 21.58 -4.49 -21.99
CA ALA A 9 22.07 -4.09 -20.68
C ALA A 9 20.84 -3.95 -19.76
N LEU A 10 20.75 -4.83 -18.76
CA LEU A 10 19.66 -4.81 -17.80
C LEU A 10 19.80 -3.53 -16.95
N PRO A 11 18.78 -2.70 -16.81
CA PRO A 11 18.85 -1.52 -15.96
C PRO A 11 19.05 -1.94 -14.51
N ILE A 12 20.13 -1.42 -13.91
CA ILE A 12 20.43 -1.55 -12.48
C ILE A 12 20.15 -0.19 -11.86
N LEU A 13 19.28 -0.17 -10.85
CA LEU A 13 18.94 1.02 -10.09
C LEU A 13 19.49 0.90 -8.68
N LEU A 14 20.14 1.96 -8.19
CA LEU A 14 20.54 2.11 -6.80
C LEU A 14 19.51 3.01 -6.11
N VAL A 15 19.00 2.58 -4.97
CA VAL A 15 18.03 3.32 -4.17
C VAL A 15 18.44 3.31 -2.70
N ASP A 16 18.02 4.31 -1.97
CA ASP A 16 18.46 4.62 -0.61
C ASP A 16 17.52 4.07 0.48
N ASN A 17 16.38 3.50 0.10
CA ASN A 17 15.42 3.00 1.07
C ASN A 17 14.62 1.78 0.54
N GLU A 18 14.09 1.02 1.48
CA GLU A 18 13.35 -0.21 1.19
C GLU A 18 12.00 0.05 0.49
N ILE A 19 11.38 1.20 0.73
CA ILE A 19 10.12 1.59 0.09
C ILE A 19 10.33 1.78 -1.40
N ALA A 20 11.46 2.38 -1.81
CA ALA A 20 11.82 2.50 -3.22
C ALA A 20 12.03 1.13 -3.88
N VAL A 21 12.64 0.18 -3.16
CA VAL A 21 12.77 -1.21 -3.63
C VAL A 21 11.39 -1.84 -3.88
N GLN A 22 10.47 -1.70 -2.94
CA GLN A 22 9.11 -2.23 -3.06
C GLN A 22 8.36 -1.62 -4.24
N ASN A 23 8.47 -0.29 -4.43
CA ASN A 23 7.87 0.42 -5.56
C ASN A 23 8.39 -0.10 -6.90
N LEU A 24 9.71 -0.24 -7.03
CA LEU A 24 10.34 -0.73 -8.24
C LEU A 24 9.98 -2.19 -8.52
N THR A 25 9.94 -3.03 -7.50
CA THR A 25 9.55 -4.44 -7.62
C THR A 25 8.10 -4.57 -8.12
N LYS A 26 7.20 -3.76 -7.57
CA LYS A 26 5.79 -3.77 -7.96
C LYS A 26 5.60 -3.25 -9.39
N MET A 27 6.30 -2.20 -9.77
CA MET A 27 6.32 -1.69 -11.14
C MET A 27 6.83 -2.75 -12.13
N ALA A 28 7.88 -3.49 -11.76
CA ALA A 28 8.42 -4.57 -12.59
C ALA A 28 7.39 -5.68 -12.81
N GLN A 29 6.72 -6.13 -11.76
CA GLN A 29 5.69 -7.16 -11.82
C GLN A 29 4.54 -6.76 -12.75
N GLN A 30 4.05 -5.52 -12.66
CA GLN A 30 2.99 -5.03 -13.55
C GLN A 30 3.39 -4.96 -15.02
N LYS A 31 4.66 -4.67 -15.28
CA LYS A 31 5.20 -4.66 -16.66
C LYS A 31 5.65 -6.04 -17.14
N GLY A 32 5.45 -7.09 -16.34
CA GLY A 32 5.87 -8.45 -16.68
C GLY A 32 7.39 -8.67 -16.64
N TYR A 33 8.12 -7.80 -15.92
CA TYR A 33 9.56 -7.93 -15.73
C TYR A 33 9.87 -8.73 -14.46
N LEU A 34 10.94 -9.51 -14.49
CA LEU A 34 11.50 -10.07 -13.26
C LEU A 34 12.35 -8.99 -12.58
N SER A 35 12.20 -8.86 -11.27
CA SER A 35 13.06 -7.99 -10.47
C SER A 35 13.76 -8.79 -9.39
N SER A 36 15.01 -8.42 -9.10
CA SER A 36 15.76 -8.91 -7.96
C SER A 36 16.35 -7.71 -7.21
N SER A 37 16.27 -7.73 -5.90
CA SER A 37 16.83 -6.68 -5.04
C SER A 37 17.90 -7.25 -4.12
N GLU A 38 18.95 -6.48 -3.89
CA GLU A 38 20.06 -6.83 -3.01
C GLU A 38 20.39 -5.62 -2.12
N LYS A 39 20.50 -5.84 -0.81
CA LYS A 39 20.92 -4.80 0.13
C LYS A 39 22.44 -4.74 0.16
N LEU A 40 23.03 -3.60 -0.20
CA LEU A 40 24.48 -3.38 -0.23
C LEU A 40 24.99 -2.73 1.05
N ALA A 41 24.21 -1.81 1.65
CA ALA A 41 24.52 -1.12 2.89
C ALA A 41 23.24 -0.75 3.64
N GLU A 42 23.36 -0.08 4.78
CA GLU A 42 22.23 0.26 5.66
C GLU A 42 21.16 1.11 4.95
N GLN A 43 21.58 1.94 3.97
CA GLN A 43 20.70 2.81 3.17
C GLN A 43 21.03 2.70 1.67
N GLU A 44 21.47 1.54 1.22
CA GLU A 44 21.80 1.34 -0.20
C GLU A 44 21.33 -0.02 -0.68
N TYR A 45 20.41 0.00 -1.65
CA TYR A 45 19.80 -1.18 -2.25
C TYR A 45 20.04 -1.16 -3.76
N ARG A 46 20.34 -2.31 -4.31
CA ARG A 46 20.46 -2.52 -5.75
C ARG A 46 19.25 -3.28 -6.26
N VAL A 47 18.54 -2.71 -7.21
CA VAL A 47 17.42 -3.37 -7.89
C VAL A 47 17.81 -3.64 -9.34
N ARG A 48 17.68 -4.90 -9.76
CA ARG A 48 17.96 -5.35 -11.12
C ARG A 48 16.68 -5.83 -11.78
N PHE A 49 16.42 -5.40 -13.01
CA PHE A 49 15.30 -5.85 -13.82
C PHE A 49 15.76 -6.80 -14.92
N THR A 50 14.98 -7.85 -15.15
CA THR A 50 15.17 -8.77 -16.27
C THR A 50 13.91 -8.75 -17.13
N ILE A 51 14.05 -8.35 -18.39
CA ILE A 51 12.97 -8.35 -19.37
C ILE A 51 12.91 -9.76 -19.95
N LYS A 52 11.75 -10.42 -19.84
CA LYS A 52 11.51 -11.66 -20.56
C LYS A 52 11.08 -11.31 -21.97
N ASP A 53 11.98 -11.44 -22.93
CA ASP A 53 11.57 -11.61 -24.32
C ASP A 53 11.00 -13.01 -24.46
N THR A 54 9.69 -13.14 -24.68
CA THR A 54 9.06 -14.44 -24.95
C THR A 54 9.31 -14.85 -26.38
N PRO A 55 9.75 -16.09 -26.68
CA PRO A 55 8.75 -17.07 -27.08
C PRO A 55 8.91 -18.41 -26.36
N ALA A 56 7.74 -19.01 -26.22
CA ALA A 56 7.34 -20.31 -25.75
C ALA A 56 8.38 -21.43 -25.64
N ALA A 57 8.15 -22.20 -24.62
CA ALA A 57 8.30 -23.64 -24.45
C ALA A 57 9.43 -24.13 -23.54
N ASP A 58 8.92 -24.82 -22.54
CA ASP A 58 9.42 -26.00 -21.85
C ASP A 58 10.54 -25.92 -20.80
N THR A 59 10.11 -26.49 -19.71
CA THR A 59 10.74 -27.42 -18.77
C THR A 59 11.13 -26.86 -17.41
N ALA A 60 10.21 -27.19 -16.50
CA ALA A 60 10.35 -27.71 -15.13
C ALA A 60 11.73 -27.60 -14.44
N VAL A 61 11.75 -27.15 -13.16
CA VAL A 61 11.90 -27.98 -11.97
C VAL A 61 12.08 -27.11 -10.71
N LEU A 62 11.19 -27.36 -9.75
CA LEU A 62 11.34 -27.36 -8.29
C LEU A 62 11.69 -26.07 -7.53
N GLY A 63 10.72 -25.66 -6.77
CA GLY A 63 10.80 -24.78 -5.61
C GLY A 63 9.38 -24.56 -5.07
N GLU A 64 8.84 -25.55 -4.36
CA GLU A 64 7.55 -25.46 -3.67
C GLU A 64 7.65 -24.44 -2.52
N GLU A 65 7.06 -23.29 -2.67
CA GLU A 65 6.48 -22.56 -1.54
C GLU A 65 4.99 -22.41 -1.80
N LYS A 66 4.23 -23.14 -0.99
CA LYS A 66 2.78 -23.14 -0.94
C LYS A 66 2.26 -21.76 -0.63
N GLN A 67 1.85 -21.03 -1.65
CA GLN A 67 0.77 -20.08 -1.47
C GLN A 67 -0.52 -20.88 -1.39
N GLN A 68 -1.04 -21.04 -0.19
CA GLN A 68 -2.40 -21.48 0.04
C GLN A 68 -3.32 -20.44 -0.65
N ALA A 69 -3.82 -20.82 -1.81
CA ALA A 69 -5.05 -20.27 -2.33
C ALA A 69 -6.14 -20.74 -1.37
N GLU A 70 -6.48 -19.93 -0.38
CA GLU A 70 -7.72 -20.09 0.36
C GLU A 70 -8.84 -19.95 -0.67
N ALA A 71 -9.60 -21.02 -0.83
CA ALA A 71 -10.84 -21.03 -1.59
C ALA A 71 -11.75 -19.97 -0.96
N GLU A 72 -11.88 -18.81 -1.62
CA GLU A 72 -12.88 -17.82 -1.29
C GLU A 72 -14.25 -18.48 -1.45
N THR A 73 -14.81 -18.93 -0.34
CA THR A 73 -16.25 -19.10 -0.22
C THR A 73 -16.86 -17.75 -0.50
N CYS A 74 -17.62 -17.63 -1.58
CA CYS A 74 -18.37 -16.42 -1.95
C CYS A 74 -19.42 -16.11 -0.89
N ILE A 75 -19.00 -15.54 0.23
CA ILE A 75 -19.87 -14.74 1.08
C ILE A 75 -20.00 -13.41 0.35
N PRO A 76 -21.23 -12.90 0.07
CA PRO A 76 -21.35 -11.59 -0.55
C PRO A 76 -20.59 -10.57 0.31
N ASP A 77 -19.54 -9.97 -0.25
CA ASP A 77 -18.77 -8.97 0.46
C ASP A 77 -19.71 -7.80 0.78
N ALA A 78 -20.02 -7.62 2.05
CA ALA A 78 -20.91 -6.55 2.53
C ALA A 78 -20.23 -5.16 2.37
N ARG A 79 -18.95 -5.13 1.97
CA ARG A 79 -18.19 -3.90 1.77
C ARG A 79 -18.49 -3.30 0.41
N THR A 80 -18.55 -1.98 0.37
CA THR A 80 -18.65 -1.24 -0.88
C THR A 80 -17.29 -1.18 -1.56
N ASP A 81 -17.26 -1.04 -2.88
CA ASP A 81 -16.03 -0.72 -3.62
C ASP A 81 -15.64 0.76 -3.44
N THR A 82 -15.66 1.20 -2.18
CA THR A 82 -15.34 2.57 -1.76
C THR A 82 -14.00 2.60 -1.06
N VAL A 83 -13.16 3.54 -1.45
CA VAL A 83 -11.91 3.89 -0.80
C VAL A 83 -12.07 5.23 -0.08
N VAL A 84 -11.76 5.25 1.22
CA VAL A 84 -11.71 6.49 2.00
C VAL A 84 -10.26 6.96 2.09
N VAL A 85 -10.02 8.25 1.86
CA VAL A 85 -8.68 8.84 1.84
C VAL A 85 -8.57 9.92 2.89
N ILE A 86 -7.73 9.70 3.91
CA ILE A 86 -7.49 10.65 5.00
C ILE A 86 -6.07 11.20 4.88
N ALA A 87 -5.97 12.43 4.37
CA ALA A 87 -4.71 13.10 4.06
C ALA A 87 -4.27 14.10 5.15
N SER A 88 -5.15 14.41 6.10
CA SER A 88 -4.93 15.40 7.14
C SER A 88 -5.38 14.84 8.49
N ASP A 89 -4.92 15.43 9.57
CA ASP A 89 -5.40 15.18 10.95
C ASP A 89 -6.70 15.94 11.28
N LYS A 90 -7.23 16.68 10.31
CA LYS A 90 -8.45 17.47 10.43
C LYS A 90 -9.27 17.43 9.13
N MET A 91 -10.58 17.63 9.24
CA MET A 91 -11.52 17.72 8.14
C MET A 91 -11.83 19.17 7.81
N GLY A 92 -11.66 19.55 6.52
CA GLY A 92 -11.92 20.91 6.02
C GLY A 92 -10.85 21.93 6.38
N GLU A 93 -11.03 23.16 5.88
CA GLU A 93 -10.06 24.28 5.96
C GLU A 93 -10.37 25.29 7.09
N GLY A 94 -11.36 25.03 7.94
CA GLY A 94 -11.80 25.94 9.01
C GLY A 94 -10.92 25.87 10.26
N ALA A 95 -11.56 26.15 11.41
CA ALA A 95 -10.91 26.07 12.72
C ALA A 95 -10.34 24.67 12.98
N GLU A 96 -9.11 24.60 13.46
CA GLU A 96 -8.38 23.35 13.64
C GLU A 96 -9.08 22.39 14.63
N GLU A 97 -9.54 22.90 15.76
CA GLU A 97 -10.25 22.09 16.77
C GLU A 97 -11.56 21.51 16.23
N LEU A 98 -12.30 22.30 15.46
CA LEU A 98 -13.52 21.85 14.80
C LEU A 98 -13.19 20.78 13.76
N GLY A 99 -12.17 20.98 12.93
CA GLY A 99 -11.73 20.03 11.94
C GLY A 99 -11.33 18.68 12.53
N LYS A 100 -10.61 18.67 13.65
CA LYS A 100 -10.26 17.44 14.39
C LYS A 100 -11.49 16.74 14.95
N THR A 101 -12.43 17.51 15.52
CA THR A 101 -13.70 16.96 16.02
C THR A 101 -14.54 16.35 14.90
N LEU A 102 -14.64 17.03 13.75
CA LEU A 102 -15.38 16.54 12.59
C LEU A 102 -14.76 15.27 12.01
N LEU A 103 -13.44 15.21 11.91
CA LEU A 103 -12.76 14.01 11.40
C LEU A 103 -12.96 12.81 12.32
N LYS A 104 -12.88 13.01 13.66
CA LYS A 104 -13.20 11.97 14.63
C LYS A 104 -14.64 11.47 14.47
N ALA A 105 -15.60 12.39 14.36
CA ALA A 105 -17.01 12.05 14.15
C ALA A 105 -17.21 11.31 12.80
N PHE A 106 -16.49 11.70 11.75
CA PHE A 106 -16.51 11.02 10.47
C PHE A 106 -16.03 9.57 10.59
N VAL A 107 -14.86 9.33 11.19
CA VAL A 107 -14.32 7.96 11.38
C VAL A 107 -15.28 7.12 12.24
N PHE A 108 -15.80 7.67 13.35
CA PHE A 108 -16.82 6.99 14.14
C PHE A 108 -18.08 6.67 13.31
N SER A 109 -18.55 7.61 12.48
CA SER A 109 -19.73 7.37 11.65
C SER A 109 -19.54 6.23 10.63
N LEU A 110 -18.29 5.97 10.18
CA LEU A 110 -18.01 4.82 9.33
C LEU A 110 -18.28 3.49 10.04
N THR A 111 -18.00 3.38 11.34
CA THR A 111 -18.26 2.16 12.13
C THR A 111 -19.76 1.87 12.29
N GLN A 112 -20.61 2.85 12.03
CA GLN A 112 -22.09 2.75 12.19
C GLN A 112 -22.80 2.55 10.86
N GLN A 113 -22.07 2.42 9.74
CA GLN A 113 -22.69 2.21 8.43
C GLN A 113 -23.01 0.73 8.20
N ASP A 114 -24.13 0.45 7.54
CA ASP A 114 -24.50 -0.91 7.11
C ASP A 114 -23.53 -1.47 6.08
N LYS A 115 -22.86 -0.59 5.31
CA LYS A 115 -21.88 -0.94 4.29
C LYS A 115 -20.59 -0.20 4.55
N LEU A 116 -19.54 -0.95 4.89
CA LEU A 116 -18.23 -0.41 5.19
C LEU A 116 -17.44 -0.12 3.91
N PRO A 117 -16.49 0.83 3.93
CA PRO A 117 -15.52 0.99 2.86
C PRO A 117 -14.62 -0.24 2.76
N LYS A 118 -14.13 -0.53 1.55
CA LYS A 118 -13.17 -1.62 1.34
C LYS A 118 -11.80 -1.30 1.93
N THR A 119 -11.35 -0.06 1.76
CA THR A 119 -10.02 0.38 2.18
C THR A 119 -10.06 1.82 2.72
N ILE A 120 -9.29 2.09 3.76
CA ILE A 120 -9.01 3.45 4.25
C ILE A 120 -7.51 3.71 4.10
N LEU A 121 -7.17 4.78 3.38
CA LEU A 121 -5.80 5.18 3.07
C LEU A 121 -5.40 6.41 3.88
N PHE A 122 -4.27 6.33 4.57
CA PHE A 122 -3.71 7.42 5.35
C PHE A 122 -2.38 7.90 4.77
N TYR A 123 -2.25 9.20 4.54
CA TYR A 123 -0.99 9.81 4.14
C TYR A 123 -0.88 11.25 4.65
N ASN A 124 0.30 11.87 4.50
CA ASN A 124 0.60 13.19 5.02
C ASN A 124 0.22 13.31 6.52
N GLY A 125 -0.42 14.39 6.96
CA GLY A 125 -0.85 14.57 8.36
C GLY A 125 -1.78 13.46 8.89
N GLY A 126 -2.56 12.83 8.00
CA GLY A 126 -3.42 11.70 8.34
C GLY A 126 -2.66 10.46 8.84
N ALA A 127 -1.37 10.30 8.50
CA ALA A 127 -0.57 9.16 8.95
C ALA A 127 -0.45 9.06 10.47
N SER A 128 -0.52 10.16 11.20
CA SER A 128 -0.48 10.18 12.67
C SER A 128 -1.71 9.54 13.33
N LEU A 129 -2.81 9.46 12.60
CA LEU A 129 -4.09 8.94 13.11
C LEU A 129 -4.11 7.43 13.29
N THR A 130 -3.22 6.72 12.64
CA THR A 130 -3.05 5.25 12.76
C THR A 130 -2.01 4.85 13.81
N CYS A 131 -1.42 5.85 14.48
CA CYS A 131 -0.37 5.66 15.46
C CYS A 131 -0.88 5.72 16.89
N GLU A 132 -0.05 5.24 17.82
CA GLU A 132 -0.30 5.32 19.26
C GLU A 132 -0.64 6.75 19.72
N GLY A 133 -1.63 6.88 20.58
CA GLY A 133 -2.12 8.16 21.08
C GLY A 133 -3.17 8.85 20.20
N SER A 134 -3.52 8.27 19.06
CA SER A 134 -4.61 8.79 18.23
C SER A 134 -5.96 8.64 18.91
N PRO A 135 -6.81 9.69 18.91
CA PRO A 135 -8.15 9.63 19.49
C PRO A 135 -9.15 8.78 18.67
N MET A 136 -8.74 8.29 17.50
CA MET A 136 -9.56 7.48 16.58
C MET A 136 -9.12 6.02 16.54
N LEU A 137 -8.11 5.65 17.33
CA LEU A 137 -7.45 4.35 17.22
C LEU A 137 -8.41 3.18 17.46
N GLU A 138 -9.31 3.31 18.43
CA GLU A 138 -10.28 2.26 18.75
C GLU A 138 -11.33 2.08 17.64
N ASP A 139 -11.79 3.18 17.03
CA ASP A 139 -12.71 3.14 15.90
C ASP A 139 -12.06 2.50 14.68
N LEU A 140 -10.78 2.84 14.42
CA LEU A 140 -10.01 2.24 13.31
C LEU A 140 -9.77 0.74 13.51
N LYS A 141 -9.45 0.31 14.73
CA LYS A 141 -9.31 -1.12 15.06
C LYS A 141 -10.63 -1.87 14.89
N ALA A 142 -11.77 -1.25 15.26
CA ALA A 142 -13.08 -1.82 15.05
C ALA A 142 -13.36 -2.02 13.55
N LEU A 143 -13.06 -1.02 12.71
CA LEU A 143 -13.19 -1.13 11.26
C LEU A 143 -12.27 -2.22 10.67
N GLU A 144 -11.03 -2.33 11.15
CA GLU A 144 -10.09 -3.40 10.75
C GLU A 144 -10.62 -4.78 11.12
N ALA A 145 -11.19 -4.93 12.32
CA ALA A 145 -11.80 -6.20 12.78
C ALA A 145 -13.00 -6.62 11.92
N GLU A 146 -13.74 -5.66 11.35
CA GLU A 146 -14.82 -5.89 10.39
C GLU A 146 -14.31 -6.11 8.95
N GLY A 147 -12.99 -6.21 8.77
CA GLY A 147 -12.35 -6.53 7.50
C GLY A 147 -12.08 -5.33 6.59
N VAL A 148 -12.19 -4.09 7.08
CA VAL A 148 -11.76 -2.90 6.34
C VAL A 148 -10.23 -2.89 6.29
N GLU A 149 -9.66 -2.78 5.10
CA GLU A 149 -8.22 -2.67 4.92
C GLU A 149 -7.74 -1.26 5.29
N ILE A 150 -6.84 -1.15 6.25
CA ILE A 150 -6.26 0.12 6.70
C ILE A 150 -4.80 0.19 6.29
N LEU A 151 -4.43 1.20 5.50
CA LEU A 151 -3.10 1.36 4.96
C LEU A 151 -2.55 2.77 5.19
N THR A 152 -1.32 2.84 5.72
CA THR A 152 -0.62 4.09 6.02
C THR A 152 0.64 4.25 5.20
N CYS A 153 0.85 5.42 4.62
CA CYS A 153 2.02 5.73 3.79
C CYS A 153 3.31 5.68 4.61
N GLY A 154 4.20 4.73 4.29
CA GLY A 154 5.47 4.56 4.97
C GLY A 154 6.40 5.78 4.84
N THR A 155 6.40 6.47 3.70
CA THR A 155 7.16 7.72 3.53
C THR A 155 6.70 8.78 4.54
N CYS A 156 5.40 8.87 4.82
CA CYS A 156 4.88 9.84 5.80
C CYS A 156 5.24 9.44 7.23
N LEU A 157 5.11 8.14 7.57
CA LEU A 157 5.54 7.63 8.88
C LEU A 157 7.01 7.94 9.14
N ASN A 158 7.88 7.70 8.16
CA ASN A 158 9.31 8.00 8.25
C ASN A 158 9.57 9.50 8.39
N PHE A 159 8.92 10.34 7.58
CA PHE A 159 9.08 11.80 7.63
C PHE A 159 8.74 12.38 9.00
N TYR A 160 7.66 11.88 9.62
CA TYR A 160 7.24 12.32 10.95
C TYR A 160 7.96 11.57 12.10
N GLY A 161 8.79 10.59 11.81
CA GLY A 161 9.49 9.79 12.84
C GLY A 161 8.57 8.96 13.72
N ILE A 162 7.45 8.47 13.17
CA ILE A 162 6.41 7.74 13.90
C ILE A 162 6.20 6.30 13.40
N THR A 163 7.12 5.76 12.63
CA THR A 163 7.01 4.40 12.07
C THR A 163 6.81 3.34 13.15
N GLU A 164 7.57 3.41 14.23
CA GLU A 164 7.49 2.46 15.36
C GLU A 164 6.21 2.61 16.21
N LYS A 165 5.46 3.69 15.99
CA LYS A 165 4.20 3.98 16.71
C LYS A 165 2.96 3.52 15.95
N LEU A 166 3.11 2.93 14.77
CA LEU A 166 1.97 2.40 14.02
C LEU A 166 1.23 1.37 14.87
N ALA A 167 -0.05 1.56 15.11
CA ALA A 167 -0.85 0.78 16.05
C ALA A 167 -2.10 0.13 15.42
N VAL A 168 -2.41 0.47 14.16
CA VAL A 168 -3.50 -0.14 13.39
C VAL A 168 -3.16 -0.12 11.90
N GLY A 169 -3.56 -1.16 11.19
CA GLY A 169 -3.34 -1.31 9.76
C GLY A 169 -1.90 -1.66 9.37
N GLY A 170 -1.62 -1.59 8.07
CA GLY A 170 -0.34 -1.90 7.47
C GLY A 170 0.36 -0.70 6.87
N VAL A 171 1.69 -0.81 6.71
CA VAL A 171 2.48 0.18 5.99
C VAL A 171 2.35 -0.06 4.49
N THR A 172 2.16 1.02 3.72
CA THR A 172 2.10 0.99 2.27
C THR A 172 2.92 2.10 1.64
N ASN A 173 2.97 2.12 0.33
CA ASN A 173 3.66 3.15 -0.46
C ASN A 173 2.69 3.90 -1.38
N MET A 174 3.17 5.01 -1.96
CA MET A 174 2.33 5.87 -2.82
C MET A 174 1.85 5.16 -4.07
N TYR A 175 2.59 4.18 -4.58
CA TYR A 175 2.18 3.40 -5.73
C TYR A 175 0.88 2.60 -5.43
N VAL A 176 0.85 1.88 -4.31
CA VAL A 176 -0.35 1.13 -3.87
C VAL A 176 -1.51 2.07 -3.56
N ILE A 177 -1.23 3.22 -2.92
CA ILE A 177 -2.24 4.25 -2.63
C ILE A 177 -2.89 4.71 -3.94
N ALA A 178 -2.09 5.08 -4.94
CA ALA A 178 -2.58 5.52 -6.23
C ALA A 178 -3.37 4.40 -6.96
N GLU A 179 -2.85 3.18 -6.95
CA GLU A 179 -3.50 2.01 -7.55
C GLU A 179 -4.91 1.78 -6.94
N LYS A 180 -5.00 1.79 -5.61
CA LYS A 180 -6.28 1.60 -4.92
C LYS A 180 -7.28 2.73 -5.20
N MET A 181 -6.81 3.98 -5.25
CA MET A 181 -7.66 5.13 -5.59
C MET A 181 -8.16 5.08 -7.03
N LEU A 182 -7.30 4.69 -7.99
CA LEU A 182 -7.66 4.63 -9.41
C LEU A 182 -8.59 3.45 -9.75
N ASN A 183 -8.50 2.35 -9.01
CA ASN A 183 -9.32 1.16 -9.21
C ASN A 183 -10.58 1.13 -8.32
N ALA A 184 -10.80 2.14 -7.48
CA ALA A 184 -11.99 2.23 -6.63
C ALA A 184 -13.22 2.60 -7.46
N GLY A 185 -14.35 1.99 -7.14
CA GLY A 185 -15.66 2.42 -7.68
C GLY A 185 -16.10 3.79 -7.17
N ASN A 186 -15.66 4.15 -5.95
CA ASN A 186 -15.89 5.46 -5.35
C ASN A 186 -14.73 5.84 -4.42
N VAL A 187 -14.34 7.12 -4.43
CA VAL A 187 -13.31 7.68 -3.54
C VAL A 187 -13.91 8.79 -2.70
N VAL A 188 -13.86 8.64 -1.39
CA VAL A 188 -14.31 9.64 -0.41
C VAL A 188 -13.08 10.26 0.25
N LYS A 189 -12.96 11.58 0.18
CA LYS A 189 -11.89 12.34 0.83
C LYS A 189 -12.52 13.45 1.69
N PRO A 190 -12.60 13.27 2.99
CA PRO A 190 -13.20 14.23 3.91
C PRO A 190 -12.34 15.49 4.13
#